data_d09dbc973b1059a7c41b2b9678cf19f6
#
_entry.id   d09dbc973b1059a7c41b2b9678cf19f6
#
_cell.length_a   1.000
_cell.length_b   1.000
_cell.length_c   1.000
_cell.angle_alpha   90.00
_cell.angle_beta   90.00
_cell.angle_gamma   90.00
#
_symmetry.space_group_name_H-M   'P 1'
#
loop_
_entity.id
_entity.type
_entity.pdbx_description
1 polymer ?
#
loop_
_entity_poly.entity_id
_entity_poly.type
_entity_poly.pdbx_seq_one_letter_code
_entity_poly.pdbx_strand_id
1 'polypeptide(L)'
;MIVIDAGHGGEDGGAVAADGTVESGINLAIAQDLDALLRFLGCETRMTRTEDAAIYSDGARTLREKKASDLKNRVALVNAQEGAILVSVHQNCLPSAPSVHGAQAFYNGIEGAD
;
A
#
# COMPACT_ATOMS: atom_id res chain seq x y z
N MET A 1 4.74 -13.04 -10.31
CA MET A 1 4.90 -11.58 -10.03
C MET A 1 4.28 -11.26 -8.69
N ILE A 2 5.00 -10.57 -7.84
CA ILE A 2 4.48 -10.01 -6.60
C ILE A 2 4.42 -8.49 -6.75
N VAL A 3 3.25 -7.90 -6.62
CA VAL A 3 3.08 -6.45 -6.62
C VAL A 3 3.06 -5.98 -5.17
N ILE A 4 3.98 -5.09 -4.84
CA ILE A 4 4.11 -4.53 -3.49
C ILE A 4 3.52 -3.13 -3.50
N ASP A 5 2.47 -2.93 -2.71
CA ASP A 5 1.76 -1.66 -2.63
C ASP A 5 2.11 -0.95 -1.32
N ALA A 6 2.82 0.15 -1.44
CA ALA A 6 3.06 1.05 -0.31
C ALA A 6 1.86 2.01 -0.20
N GLY A 7 0.99 1.78 0.76
CA GLY A 7 -0.25 2.54 0.93
C GLY A 7 -0.02 4.03 1.06
N HIS A 8 -0.97 4.82 0.57
CA HIS A 8 -0.94 6.28 0.57
C HIS A 8 0.24 6.86 -0.25
N GLY A 9 0.59 8.10 -0.06
CA GLY A 9 1.71 8.79 -0.72
C GLY A 9 1.37 10.22 -1.10
N GLY A 10 2.38 11.08 -1.15
CA GLY A 10 2.21 12.49 -1.50
C GLY A 10 1.33 13.23 -0.50
N GLU A 11 0.32 13.94 -1.00
CA GLU A 11 -0.64 14.70 -0.18
C GLU A 11 -1.45 13.80 0.77
N ASP A 12 -1.73 12.55 0.36
CA ASP A 12 -2.39 11.57 1.21
C ASP A 12 -1.35 10.84 2.05
N GLY A 13 -1.08 11.36 3.23
CA GLY A 13 -0.13 10.75 4.15
C GLY A 13 -0.67 9.53 4.90
N GLY A 14 -1.97 9.30 4.88
CA GLY A 14 -2.62 8.31 5.73
C GLY A 14 -2.66 8.77 7.18
N ALA A 15 -2.48 7.85 8.12
CA ALA A 15 -2.47 8.18 9.54
C ALA A 15 -1.23 9.00 9.94
N VAL A 16 -1.39 9.85 10.96
CA VAL A 16 -0.29 10.65 11.54
C VAL A 16 -0.20 10.33 13.02
N ALA A 17 0.98 9.92 13.46
CA ALA A 17 1.24 9.64 14.87
C ALA A 17 1.35 10.93 15.70
N ALA A 18 1.29 10.79 17.03
CA ALA A 18 1.39 11.93 17.95
C ALA A 18 2.69 12.71 17.80
N ASP A 19 3.77 12.05 17.40
CA ASP A 19 5.09 12.67 17.16
C ASP A 19 5.25 13.29 15.77
N GLY A 20 4.22 13.23 14.93
CA GLY A 20 4.23 13.73 13.57
C GLY A 20 4.65 12.73 12.50
N THR A 21 4.98 11.49 12.87
CA THR A 21 5.32 10.44 11.92
C THR A 21 4.14 10.12 11.01
N VAL A 22 4.37 10.12 9.70
CA VAL A 22 3.34 9.93 8.67
C VAL A 22 3.36 8.50 8.16
N GLU A 23 2.19 7.89 8.05
CA GLU A 23 2.03 6.50 7.63
C GLU A 23 2.68 6.21 6.27
N SER A 24 2.49 7.08 5.29
CA SER A 24 2.98 6.85 3.92
C SER A 24 4.50 6.64 3.86
N GLY A 25 5.26 7.33 4.70
CA GLY A 25 6.71 7.17 4.79
C GLY A 25 7.12 5.81 5.35
N ILE A 26 6.41 5.35 6.39
CA ILE A 26 6.64 4.04 6.98
C ILE A 26 6.28 2.93 5.98
N ASN A 27 5.15 3.06 5.31
CA ASN A 27 4.70 2.10 4.30
C ASN A 27 5.73 1.96 3.17
N LEU A 28 6.27 3.07 2.71
CA LEU A 28 7.29 3.07 1.66
C LEU A 28 8.58 2.37 2.12
N ALA A 29 9.06 2.68 3.31
CA ALA A 29 10.27 2.07 3.86
C ALA A 29 10.13 0.55 3.99
N ILE A 30 9.02 0.08 4.56
CA ILE A 30 8.74 -1.35 4.69
C ILE A 30 8.62 -2.02 3.32
N ALA A 31 7.91 -1.37 2.39
CA ALA A 31 7.71 -1.91 1.04
C ALA A 31 9.05 -2.03 0.28
N GLN A 32 9.94 -1.06 0.43
CA GLN A 32 11.28 -1.09 -0.18
C GLN A 32 12.12 -2.23 0.40
N ASP A 33 12.10 -2.44 1.71
CA ASP A 33 12.81 -3.54 2.35
C ASP A 33 12.26 -4.90 1.90
N LEU A 34 10.94 -5.01 1.81
CA LEU A 34 10.28 -6.22 1.31
C LEU A 34 10.65 -6.50 -0.15
N ASP A 35 10.64 -5.48 -0.99
CA ASP A 35 11.05 -5.58 -2.40
C ASP A 35 12.47 -6.13 -2.53
N ALA A 36 13.40 -5.57 -1.78
CA ALA A 36 14.80 -6.00 -1.78
C ALA A 36 14.94 -7.45 -1.33
N LEU A 37 14.24 -7.85 -0.26
CA LEU A 37 14.28 -9.21 0.27
C LEU A 37 13.69 -10.22 -0.73
N LEU A 38 12.55 -9.91 -1.32
CA LEU A 38 11.91 -10.81 -2.28
C LEU A 38 12.75 -10.98 -3.55
N ARG A 39 13.35 -9.91 -4.04
CA ARG A 39 14.29 -9.99 -5.18
C ARG A 39 15.51 -10.84 -4.84
N PHE A 40 16.06 -10.70 -3.66
CA PHE A 40 17.17 -11.52 -3.18
C PHE A 40 16.79 -13.01 -3.16
N LEU A 41 15.54 -13.33 -2.81
CA LEU A 41 15.01 -14.69 -2.81
C LEU A 41 14.63 -15.21 -4.21
N GLY A 42 14.84 -14.42 -5.25
CA GLY A 42 14.57 -14.81 -6.64
C GLY A 42 13.16 -14.52 -7.12
N CYS A 43 12.36 -13.77 -6.35
CA CYS A 43 11.02 -13.38 -6.76
C CYS A 43 11.04 -12.22 -7.75
N GLU A 44 10.12 -12.23 -8.69
CA GLU A 44 9.84 -11.11 -9.57
C GLU A 44 8.85 -10.16 -8.89
N THR A 45 9.23 -8.89 -8.76
CA THR A 45 8.46 -7.90 -7.99
C THR A 45 8.22 -6.64 -8.78
N ARG A 46 7.16 -5.92 -8.39
CA ARG A 46 6.88 -4.56 -8.86
C ARG A 46 6.26 -3.76 -7.73
N MET A 47 6.74 -2.54 -7.53
CA MET A 47 6.18 -1.62 -6.55
C MET A 47 5.15 -0.69 -7.21
N THR A 48 4.09 -0.34 -6.49
CA THR A 48 3.10 0.64 -6.97
C THR A 48 3.67 2.05 -6.99
N ARG A 49 4.54 2.36 -6.04
CA ARG A 49 5.32 3.60 -6.00
C ARG A 49 6.68 3.35 -5.34
N THR A 50 7.66 4.16 -5.69
CA THR A 50 9.02 4.07 -5.17
C THR A 50 9.47 5.33 -4.46
N GLU A 51 8.59 6.33 -4.35
CA GLU A 51 8.86 7.62 -3.70
C GLU A 51 7.62 8.10 -2.96
N ASP A 52 7.75 9.20 -2.23
CA ASP A 52 6.63 9.83 -1.55
C ASP A 52 5.78 10.62 -2.54
N ALA A 53 4.99 9.89 -3.30
CA ALA A 53 4.10 10.43 -4.31
C ALA A 53 2.84 9.58 -4.43
N ALA A 54 1.73 10.23 -4.76
CA ALA A 54 0.52 9.55 -5.17
C ALA A 54 0.58 9.21 -6.66
N ILE A 55 -0.22 8.25 -7.09
CA ILE A 55 -0.25 7.80 -8.50
C ILE A 55 -1.60 8.05 -9.16
N TYR A 56 -2.29 9.13 -8.76
CA TYR A 56 -3.53 9.52 -9.41
C TYR A 56 -3.28 10.11 -10.81
N SER A 57 -4.30 9.99 -11.67
CA SER A 57 -4.26 10.53 -13.03
C SER A 57 -4.41 12.05 -13.06
N ASP A 58 -3.86 12.69 -14.09
CA ASP A 58 -3.79 14.15 -14.21
C ASP A 58 -5.15 14.87 -14.20
N GLY A 59 -6.23 14.20 -14.57
CA GLY A 59 -7.57 14.77 -14.57
C GLY A 59 -8.21 14.91 -13.19
N ALA A 60 -7.65 14.29 -12.16
CA ALA A 60 -8.18 14.36 -10.79
C ALA A 60 -7.84 15.72 -10.15
N ARG A 61 -8.84 16.42 -9.63
CA ARG A 61 -8.69 17.78 -9.10
C ARG A 61 -8.98 17.88 -7.61
N THR A 62 -10.07 17.26 -7.14
CA THR A 62 -10.42 17.25 -5.73
C THR A 62 -9.66 16.14 -5.00
N LEU A 63 -9.54 16.27 -3.67
CA LEU A 63 -8.91 15.22 -2.85
C LEU A 63 -9.62 13.87 -3.02
N ARG A 64 -10.95 13.89 -3.08
CA ARG A 64 -11.76 12.68 -3.29
C ARG A 64 -11.48 12.04 -4.65
N GLU A 65 -11.41 12.85 -5.72
CA GLU A 65 -11.08 12.39 -7.06
C GLU A 65 -9.67 11.82 -7.12
N LYS A 66 -8.71 12.48 -6.48
CA LYS A 66 -7.32 12.02 -6.39
C LYS A 66 -7.22 10.67 -5.68
N LYS A 67 -7.89 10.49 -4.56
CA LYS A 67 -7.91 9.22 -3.82
C LYS A 67 -8.55 8.10 -4.64
N ALA A 68 -9.69 8.37 -5.28
CA ALA A 68 -10.37 7.38 -6.11
C ALA A 68 -9.51 6.97 -7.32
N SER A 69 -8.89 7.94 -7.98
CA SER A 69 -7.99 7.71 -9.12
C SER A 69 -6.74 6.93 -8.70
N ASP A 70 -6.15 7.27 -7.58
CA ASP A 70 -4.98 6.58 -7.02
C ASP A 70 -5.29 5.09 -6.77
N LEU A 71 -6.38 4.79 -6.08
CA LEU A 71 -6.79 3.40 -5.83
C LEU A 71 -7.05 2.65 -7.13
N LYS A 72 -7.74 3.28 -8.08
CA LYS A 72 -8.00 2.68 -9.39
C LYS A 72 -6.71 2.35 -10.13
N ASN A 73 -5.73 3.24 -10.09
CA ASN A 73 -4.45 3.03 -10.75
C ASN A 73 -3.63 1.92 -10.08
N ARG A 74 -3.71 1.79 -8.75
CA ARG A 74 -3.07 0.68 -8.02
C ARG A 74 -3.68 -0.66 -8.41
N VAL A 75 -5.00 -0.74 -8.48
CA VAL A 75 -5.70 -1.94 -8.94
C VAL A 75 -5.33 -2.28 -10.39
N ALA A 76 -5.23 -1.28 -11.25
CA ALA A 76 -4.83 -1.48 -12.64
C ALA A 76 -3.41 -2.05 -12.77
N LEU A 77 -2.48 -1.63 -11.92
CA LEU A 77 -1.13 -2.18 -11.88
C LEU A 77 -1.12 -3.67 -11.56
N VAL A 78 -1.95 -4.09 -10.60
CA VAL A 78 -2.08 -5.51 -10.23
C VAL A 78 -2.71 -6.30 -11.36
N ASN A 79 -3.83 -5.79 -11.91
CA ASN A 79 -4.59 -6.49 -12.94
C ASN A 79 -3.84 -6.59 -14.29
N ALA A 80 -2.85 -5.72 -14.52
CA ALA A 80 -2.00 -5.79 -15.70
C ALA A 80 -1.04 -6.99 -15.68
N GLN A 81 -0.85 -7.62 -14.51
CA GLN A 81 0.04 -8.76 -14.34
C GLN A 81 -0.78 -10.03 -14.07
N GLU A 82 -0.85 -10.91 -15.05
CA GLU A 82 -1.57 -12.17 -14.91
C GLU A 82 -0.99 -13.02 -13.76
N GLY A 83 -1.86 -13.47 -12.88
CA GLY A 83 -1.46 -14.30 -11.73
C GLY A 83 -0.67 -13.56 -10.66
N ALA A 84 -0.70 -12.23 -10.64
CA ALA A 84 0.01 -11.46 -9.63
C ALA A 84 -0.59 -11.64 -8.24
N ILE A 85 0.29 -11.64 -7.24
CA ILE A 85 -0.09 -11.55 -5.83
C ILE A 85 0.14 -10.12 -5.39
N LEU A 86 -0.87 -9.52 -4.75
CA LEU A 86 -0.75 -8.18 -4.17
C LEU A 86 -0.40 -8.29 -2.69
N VAL A 87 0.64 -7.57 -2.28
CA VAL A 87 0.96 -7.33 -0.86
C VAL A 87 0.88 -5.83 -0.61
N SER A 88 -0.14 -5.41 0.13
CA SER A 88 -0.35 -3.99 0.46
C SER A 88 0.09 -3.72 1.90
N VAL A 89 0.90 -2.69 2.07
CA VAL A 89 1.47 -2.30 3.36
C VAL A 89 0.79 -1.02 3.85
N HIS A 90 0.17 -1.12 5.02
CA HIS A 90 -0.49 0.00 5.70
C HIS A 90 -0.15 0.00 7.19
N GLN A 91 -0.38 1.12 7.84
CA GLN A 91 -0.35 1.24 9.30
C GLN A 91 -1.76 1.53 9.78
N ASN A 92 -2.33 0.62 10.55
CA ASN A 92 -3.66 0.81 11.11
C ASN A 92 -3.61 1.68 12.36
N CYS A 93 -4.68 2.44 12.57
CA CYS A 93 -4.89 3.22 13.77
C CYS A 93 -6.25 2.87 14.36
N LEU A 94 -6.28 2.49 15.65
CA LEU A 94 -7.50 2.18 16.38
C LEU A 94 -7.60 3.10 17.61
N PRO A 95 -8.03 4.36 17.44
CA PRO A 95 -8.10 5.32 18.54
C PRO A 95 -9.01 4.87 19.69
N SER A 96 -10.03 4.07 19.39
CA SER A 96 -10.98 3.53 20.38
C SER A 96 -10.43 2.34 21.19
N ALA A 97 -9.31 1.78 20.76
CA ALA A 97 -8.68 0.61 21.38
C ALA A 97 -7.14 0.73 21.37
N PRO A 98 -6.58 1.68 22.12
CA PRO A 98 -5.15 2.00 22.07
C PRO A 98 -4.24 0.88 22.56
N SER A 99 -4.76 -0.11 23.25
CA SER A 99 -4.00 -1.29 23.66
C SER A 99 -3.80 -2.32 22.55
N VAL A 100 -4.54 -2.19 21.44
CA VAL A 100 -4.38 -3.08 20.29
C VAL A 100 -3.15 -2.64 19.50
N HIS A 101 -2.20 -3.55 19.33
CA HIS A 101 -0.96 -3.31 18.60
C HIS A 101 -0.43 -4.62 18.01
N GLY A 102 0.58 -4.50 17.17
CA GLY A 102 1.21 -5.63 16.51
C GLY A 102 0.76 -5.77 15.06
N ALA A 103 1.30 -6.77 14.38
CA ALA A 103 1.01 -7.01 12.98
C ALA A 103 -0.37 -7.62 12.78
N GLN A 104 -1.09 -7.14 11.77
CA GLN A 104 -2.33 -7.71 11.29
C GLN A 104 -2.19 -8.01 9.80
N ALA A 105 -2.70 -9.17 9.37
CA ALA A 105 -2.76 -9.51 7.96
C ALA A 105 -4.21 -9.77 7.57
N PHE A 106 -4.63 -9.12 6.49
CA PHE A 106 -5.93 -9.36 5.86
C PHE A 106 -5.67 -10.00 4.51
N TYR A 107 -6.43 -11.01 4.18
CA TYR A 107 -6.33 -11.67 2.88
C TYR A 107 -7.70 -11.82 2.25
N ASN A 108 -7.71 -11.83 0.93
CA ASN A 108 -8.93 -12.06 0.19
C ASN A 108 -9.26 -13.55 0.20
N GLY A 109 -10.37 -13.94 0.83
CA GLY A 109 -10.83 -15.31 0.89
C GLY A 109 -11.24 -15.82 -0.49
N ILE A 110 -10.83 -17.05 -0.81
CA ILE A 110 -11.40 -17.78 -1.94
C ILE A 110 -12.67 -18.43 -1.42
N GLU A 111 -13.74 -18.41 -2.20
CA GLU A 111 -15.00 -19.06 -1.81
C GLU A 111 -14.75 -20.51 -1.39
N GLY A 112 -15.11 -20.83 -0.15
CA GLY A 112 -14.88 -22.16 0.43
C GLY A 112 -13.52 -22.36 1.08
N ALA A 113 -12.69 -21.34 1.20
CA ALA A 113 -11.37 -21.40 1.83
C ALA A 113 -11.33 -20.86 3.28
N ASP A 114 -12.46 -20.45 3.83
CA ASP A 114 -12.60 -19.94 5.20
C ASP A 114 -12.71 -21.08 6.23
#